data_4d354e430409f83104c23e388ee1fe80
#
_entry.id   4d354e430409f83104c23e388ee1fe80
#
_cell.length_a   1.000
_cell.length_b   1.000
_cell.length_c   1.000
_cell.angle_alpha   90.00
_cell.angle_beta   90.00
_cell.angle_gamma   90.00
#
_symmetry.space_group_name_H-M   'P 1'
#
loop_
_entity.id
_entity.type
_entity.pdbx_description
1 polymer ?
#
loop_
_entity_poly.entity_id
_entity_poly.type
_entity_poly.pdbx_seq_one_letter_code
_entity_poly.pdbx_strand_id
1 'polypeptide(L)'
;MIMKKIKLMSLLTVSALGIALLSGCSGKNNTADTDGGSVGEPVSTAVEFLPTESGAGLSDTEQKMLTTSLVSVGNTYRLNEKLQTLENGGEITLGFIGGSITYGYTVQPNECFASRVTDLLKERYPNGTVNYVNKGISGTPSILGNLRLKRDILDNKADIIFVEYAVNDGMESDYKESYDSLVRTALEQENEPAVVLILNRTKEGHSAQEYMKSIGNFYSLPMISTADALTEALDNGTIKWEDYYNDSSHPNPNGHELFCKLIAHAFDESLKVQSDGYTLPEESIFGAPYENAVLIESDYDGSDSRFTMESLGSFTNSSSADGLTKGWSFDKATNEPMKFRVSANGLFIVAKRNNNASMGKFEVYINGARAKVVDTNQSDGWGDPYAFKIIKWQETKDMEIEIRPAEDSLDKNIDILGIGLSAN
;
A
#
# COMPACT_ATOMS: atom_id res chain seq x y z
N MET A 1 8.18 56.06 -13.68
CA MET A 1 8.87 56.51 -14.89
C MET A 1 9.70 55.33 -15.34
N ILE A 2 9.41 54.58 -16.30
CA ILE A 2 8.88 54.54 -17.64
C ILE A 2 8.40 53.12 -17.95
N MET A 3 7.17 53.02 -18.39
CA MET A 3 6.61 51.79 -19.04
C MET A 3 7.25 51.56 -20.38
N LYS A 4 7.42 50.28 -20.79
CA LYS A 4 7.37 49.89 -22.21
C LYS A 4 6.59 48.62 -22.35
N LYS A 5 5.39 48.75 -22.93
CA LYS A 5 4.59 47.72 -23.60
C LYS A 5 5.21 47.42 -24.93
N ILE A 6 5.23 46.17 -25.36
CA ILE A 6 5.25 45.80 -26.77
C ILE A 6 4.19 44.68 -26.99
N LYS A 7 3.41 44.88 -28.05
CA LYS A 7 2.25 44.18 -28.59
C LYS A 7 2.67 42.92 -29.37
N LEU A 8 1.93 41.89 -29.22
CA LEU A 8 1.04 41.18 -30.19
C LEU A 8 1.47 41.10 -31.67
N MET A 9 1.62 39.89 -32.17
CA MET A 9 1.15 39.56 -33.55
C MET A 9 0.84 38.07 -33.69
N SER A 10 -0.44 37.80 -33.98
CA SER A 10 -1.05 36.57 -34.44
C SER A 10 -0.64 36.22 -35.86
N LEU A 11 -0.49 34.94 -36.18
CA LEU A 11 -0.67 34.47 -37.54
C LEU A 11 -1.36 33.10 -37.57
N LEU A 12 -2.60 33.11 -38.00
CA LEU A 12 -3.36 31.96 -38.47
C LEU A 12 -2.80 31.52 -39.85
N THR A 13 -2.68 30.23 -40.05
CA THR A 13 -2.81 29.65 -41.40
C THR A 13 -3.58 28.33 -41.33
N VAL A 14 -4.75 28.37 -41.91
CA VAL A 14 -5.64 27.26 -42.26
C VAL A 14 -5.12 26.66 -43.59
N SER A 15 -5.08 25.35 -43.71
CA SER A 15 -5.15 24.67 -45.00
C SER A 15 -5.86 23.34 -44.89
N ALA A 16 -6.89 23.21 -45.65
CA ALA A 16 -7.84 22.10 -45.72
C ALA A 16 -7.50 21.13 -46.87
N LEU A 17 -8.17 20.00 -46.83
CA LEU A 17 -8.59 19.05 -47.87
C LEU A 17 -7.63 18.01 -48.40
N GLY A 18 -8.15 16.78 -48.38
CA GLY A 18 -7.75 15.68 -49.23
C GLY A 18 -8.51 14.40 -48.95
N ILE A 19 -9.78 14.35 -49.41
CA ILE A 19 -10.61 13.12 -49.45
C ILE A 19 -10.14 12.30 -50.67
N ALA A 20 -9.94 10.99 -50.47
CA ALA A 20 -9.97 10.03 -51.57
C ALA A 20 -10.64 8.73 -51.13
N LEU A 21 -11.86 8.57 -51.62
CA LEU A 21 -12.59 7.30 -51.72
C LEU A 21 -12.05 6.50 -52.89
N LEU A 22 -11.87 5.21 -52.75
CA LEU A 22 -12.06 4.25 -53.84
C LEU A 22 -12.50 2.90 -53.35
N SER A 23 -13.61 2.51 -53.90
CA SER A 23 -14.39 1.28 -53.80
C SER A 23 -13.74 0.12 -54.55
N GLY A 24 -14.13 -1.11 -54.15
CA GLY A 24 -14.51 -2.06 -55.18
C GLY A 24 -13.99 -3.48 -55.09
N CYS A 25 -14.92 -4.38 -54.88
CA CYS A 25 -15.24 -5.66 -55.56
C CYS A 25 -14.44 -6.90 -55.18
N SER A 26 -15.09 -7.81 -54.46
CA SER A 26 -15.92 -8.98 -54.91
C SER A 26 -15.17 -10.07 -55.68
N GLY A 27 -15.17 -11.28 -55.14
CA GLY A 27 -14.84 -12.53 -55.81
C GLY A 27 -15.18 -13.74 -54.93
N LYS A 28 -16.16 -14.52 -55.38
CA LYS A 28 -16.76 -15.70 -54.78
C LYS A 28 -16.03 -17.01 -55.12
N ASN A 29 -16.33 -18.03 -54.26
CA ASN A 29 -16.46 -19.51 -54.52
C ASN A 29 -15.17 -20.32 -54.32
N ASN A 30 -15.13 -21.52 -53.76
CA ASN A 30 -16.07 -22.59 -53.40
C ASN A 30 -15.33 -23.69 -52.64
N THR A 31 -16.04 -24.24 -51.64
CA THR A 31 -16.10 -25.68 -51.22
C THR A 31 -14.91 -26.61 -51.28
N ALA A 32 -14.59 -27.22 -50.12
CA ALA A 32 -14.65 -28.70 -49.94
C ALA A 32 -14.50 -29.03 -48.45
N ASP A 33 -15.41 -29.90 -47.97
CA ASP A 33 -15.43 -30.59 -46.70
C ASP A 33 -14.20 -31.42 -46.43
N THR A 34 -13.71 -31.46 -45.19
CA THR A 34 -13.36 -32.72 -44.52
C THR A 34 -13.40 -32.54 -43.00
N ASP A 35 -14.14 -33.40 -42.40
CA ASP A 35 -14.35 -33.82 -41.02
C ASP A 35 -13.06 -33.95 -40.20
N GLY A 36 -13.11 -33.62 -38.90
CA GLY A 36 -12.15 -34.17 -37.96
C GLY A 36 -11.75 -33.31 -36.77
N GLY A 37 -12.42 -33.47 -35.63
CA GLY A 37 -11.80 -33.31 -34.33
C GLY A 37 -12.01 -31.94 -33.65
N SER A 38 -13.11 -31.83 -32.91
CA SER A 38 -13.33 -30.84 -31.89
C SER A 38 -12.26 -30.99 -30.80
N VAL A 39 -11.21 -30.17 -30.87
CA VAL A 39 -10.41 -29.80 -29.71
C VAL A 39 -11.10 -28.61 -29.09
N GLY A 40 -11.69 -28.81 -27.90
CA GLY A 40 -12.31 -27.74 -27.16
C GLY A 40 -11.30 -26.60 -26.94
N GLU A 41 -11.61 -25.45 -27.50
CA GLU A 41 -10.95 -24.19 -27.09
C GLU A 41 -11.06 -24.06 -25.57
N PRO A 42 -9.98 -23.62 -24.88
CA PRO A 42 -10.13 -23.25 -23.49
C PRO A 42 -11.17 -22.11 -23.44
N VAL A 43 -12.26 -22.37 -22.75
CA VAL A 43 -13.23 -21.34 -22.37
C VAL A 43 -12.45 -20.36 -21.50
N SER A 44 -11.91 -19.32 -22.13
CA SER A 44 -11.55 -18.09 -21.46
C SER A 44 -12.86 -17.62 -20.84
N THR A 45 -13.02 -17.83 -19.55
CA THR A 45 -13.95 -17.04 -18.76
C THR A 45 -13.36 -15.63 -18.76
N ALA A 46 -13.56 -14.90 -19.85
CA ALA A 46 -13.41 -13.47 -19.88
C ALA A 46 -14.36 -12.96 -18.80
N VAL A 47 -13.79 -12.53 -17.67
CA VAL A 47 -14.51 -11.79 -16.67
C VAL A 47 -14.97 -10.55 -17.42
N GLU A 48 -16.29 -10.44 -17.69
CA GLU A 48 -16.90 -9.20 -18.15
C GLU A 48 -16.74 -8.18 -17.02
N PHE A 49 -15.57 -7.56 -16.95
CA PHE A 49 -15.32 -6.42 -16.10
C PHE A 49 -15.90 -5.19 -16.78
N LEU A 50 -16.96 -4.71 -16.15
CA LEU A 50 -17.67 -3.45 -16.36
C LEU A 50 -17.73 -2.99 -17.82
N PRO A 51 -18.93 -2.83 -18.35
CA PRO A 51 -19.13 -2.02 -19.54
C PRO A 51 -18.42 -0.67 -19.30
N THR A 52 -17.90 -0.08 -20.37
CA THR A 52 -17.31 1.26 -20.41
C THR A 52 -18.25 2.38 -19.92
N GLU A 53 -19.45 2.01 -19.47
CA GLU A 53 -20.41 2.86 -18.76
C GLU A 53 -20.72 2.18 -17.43
N SER A 54 -20.24 2.78 -16.34
CA SER A 54 -20.47 2.34 -14.97
C SER A 54 -21.98 2.07 -14.75
N GLY A 55 -22.36 0.80 -14.55
CA GLY A 55 -23.69 0.43 -14.09
C GLY A 55 -24.54 -0.49 -14.97
N ALA A 56 -24.20 -0.76 -16.22
CA ALA A 56 -24.97 -1.69 -17.04
C ALA A 56 -24.79 -3.14 -16.57
N GLY A 57 -25.86 -3.77 -16.04
CA GLY A 57 -25.87 -5.16 -15.59
C GLY A 57 -25.67 -5.37 -14.09
N LEU A 58 -25.44 -4.31 -13.30
CA LEU A 58 -25.33 -4.40 -11.84
C LEU A 58 -26.71 -4.42 -11.20
N SER A 59 -26.86 -5.16 -10.09
CA SER A 59 -28.04 -5.07 -9.23
C SER A 59 -28.13 -3.70 -8.56
N ASP A 60 -29.35 -3.29 -8.15
CA ASP A 60 -29.57 -2.04 -7.40
C ASP A 60 -28.67 -1.96 -6.15
N THR A 61 -28.42 -3.09 -5.50
CA THR A 61 -27.53 -3.20 -4.33
C THR A 61 -26.06 -2.90 -4.71
N GLU A 62 -25.58 -3.51 -5.79
CA GLU A 62 -24.19 -3.26 -6.26
C GLU A 62 -24.02 -1.81 -6.73
N GLN A 63 -25.00 -1.27 -7.47
CA GLN A 63 -24.97 0.13 -7.88
C GLN A 63 -24.90 1.07 -6.68
N LYS A 64 -25.63 0.76 -5.61
CA LYS A 64 -25.60 1.53 -4.38
C LYS A 64 -24.25 1.39 -3.66
N MET A 65 -23.70 0.18 -3.61
CA MET A 65 -22.35 -0.05 -3.04
C MET A 65 -21.28 0.74 -3.79
N LEU A 66 -21.31 0.80 -5.13
CA LEU A 66 -20.40 1.64 -5.91
C LEU A 66 -20.47 3.11 -5.48
N THR A 67 -21.69 3.66 -5.47
CA THR A 67 -21.90 5.07 -5.12
C THR A 67 -21.47 5.38 -3.68
N THR A 68 -21.82 4.49 -2.73
CA THR A 68 -21.52 4.70 -1.30
C THR A 68 -20.03 4.51 -0.99
N SER A 69 -19.33 3.69 -1.78
CA SER A 69 -17.89 3.46 -1.58
C SER A 69 -17.02 4.68 -1.90
N LEU A 70 -17.47 5.52 -2.80
CA LEU A 70 -16.71 6.68 -3.24
C LEU A 70 -16.78 7.80 -2.19
N VAL A 71 -15.82 7.82 -1.27
CA VAL A 71 -15.72 8.87 -0.25
C VAL A 71 -15.30 10.20 -0.87
N SER A 72 -14.33 10.16 -1.79
CA SER A 72 -13.83 11.33 -2.50
C SER A 72 -13.03 10.90 -3.73
N VAL A 73 -13.16 11.64 -4.83
CA VAL A 73 -12.21 11.57 -5.96
C VAL A 73 -10.94 12.38 -5.68
N GLY A 74 -10.98 13.27 -4.68
CA GLY A 74 -9.88 14.14 -4.30
C GLY A 74 -9.44 15.09 -5.42
N ASN A 75 -8.17 15.47 -5.38
CA ASN A 75 -7.50 16.11 -6.50
C ASN A 75 -7.09 15.03 -7.51
N THR A 76 -7.63 15.09 -8.70
CA THR A 76 -7.51 14.05 -9.72
C THR A 76 -6.26 14.22 -10.60
N TYR A 77 -5.49 15.30 -10.47
CA TYR A 77 -4.39 15.64 -11.35
C TYR A 77 -3.40 14.48 -11.52
N ARG A 78 -2.77 14.04 -10.41
CA ARG A 78 -1.76 12.98 -10.46
C ARG A 78 -2.31 11.65 -10.97
N LEU A 79 -3.51 11.25 -10.53
CA LEU A 79 -4.14 10.00 -10.97
C LEU A 79 -4.45 10.03 -12.47
N ASN A 80 -5.05 11.11 -12.95
CA ASN A 80 -5.41 11.25 -14.36
C ASN A 80 -4.17 11.32 -15.26
N GLU A 81 -3.07 11.97 -14.85
CA GLU A 81 -1.79 11.95 -15.56
C GLU A 81 -1.24 10.52 -15.73
N LYS A 82 -1.32 9.67 -14.67
CA LYS A 82 -0.87 8.28 -14.77
C LYS A 82 -1.78 7.44 -15.66
N LEU A 83 -3.10 7.61 -15.59
CA LEU A 83 -4.04 6.91 -16.48
C LEU A 83 -3.88 7.39 -17.93
N GLN A 84 -3.62 8.67 -18.15
CA GLN A 84 -3.34 9.21 -19.49
C GLN A 84 -2.00 8.71 -20.05
N THR A 85 -1.01 8.47 -19.19
CA THR A 85 0.25 7.82 -19.59
C THR A 85 -0.02 6.45 -20.20
N LEU A 86 -0.88 5.64 -19.57
CA LEU A 86 -1.30 4.34 -20.13
C LEU A 86 -2.09 4.48 -21.42
N GLU A 87 -3.02 5.42 -21.51
CA GLU A 87 -3.80 5.67 -22.74
C GLU A 87 -2.89 6.01 -23.93
N ASN A 88 -1.80 6.73 -23.68
CA ASN A 88 -0.80 7.10 -24.67
C ASN A 88 0.24 5.98 -24.95
N GLY A 89 0.07 4.78 -24.40
CA GLY A 89 0.97 3.64 -24.62
C GLY A 89 2.24 3.67 -23.76
N GLY A 90 2.27 4.49 -22.70
CA GLY A 90 3.38 4.56 -21.76
C GLY A 90 3.33 3.44 -20.70
N GLU A 91 4.23 3.54 -19.75
CA GLU A 91 4.44 2.55 -18.69
C GLU A 91 4.17 3.16 -17.31
N ILE A 92 3.46 2.44 -16.44
CA ILE A 92 3.30 2.78 -15.02
C ILE A 92 3.53 1.57 -14.13
N THR A 93 3.84 1.84 -12.87
CA THR A 93 3.96 0.84 -11.80
C THR A 93 2.90 1.08 -10.74
N LEU A 94 2.09 0.05 -10.45
CA LEU A 94 1.16 0.04 -9.33
C LEU A 94 1.85 -0.50 -8.08
N GLY A 95 1.81 0.23 -6.98
CA GLY A 95 2.31 -0.18 -5.68
C GLY A 95 1.14 -0.41 -4.71
N PHE A 96 1.11 -1.57 -4.06
CA PHE A 96 0.11 -1.88 -3.03
C PHE A 96 0.82 -2.13 -1.70
N ILE A 97 0.49 -1.33 -0.69
CA ILE A 97 1.03 -1.47 0.66
C ILE A 97 -0.12 -1.60 1.66
N GLY A 98 -0.06 -2.62 2.52
CA GLY A 98 -1.15 -2.91 3.45
C GLY A 98 -0.90 -4.15 4.29
N GLY A 99 -1.99 -4.63 4.89
CA GLY A 99 -2.02 -5.83 5.72
C GLY A 99 -2.32 -7.11 4.94
N SER A 100 -3.02 -8.05 5.60
CA SER A 100 -3.41 -9.34 5.05
C SER A 100 -4.38 -9.23 3.87
N ILE A 101 -5.23 -8.22 3.84
CA ILE A 101 -6.18 -7.98 2.74
C ILE A 101 -5.40 -7.62 1.47
N THR A 102 -4.42 -6.73 1.58
CA THR A 102 -3.52 -6.38 0.47
C THR A 102 -2.66 -7.56 0.04
N TYR A 103 -2.16 -8.36 0.99
CA TYR A 103 -1.44 -9.60 0.70
C TYR A 103 -2.28 -10.60 -0.12
N GLY A 104 -3.60 -10.63 0.09
CA GLY A 104 -4.51 -11.61 -0.49
C GLY A 104 -4.60 -12.88 0.33
N TYR A 105 -4.54 -12.76 1.67
CA TYR A 105 -4.72 -13.90 2.57
C TYR A 105 -6.08 -14.57 2.30
N THR A 106 -6.12 -15.90 2.27
CA THR A 106 -7.27 -16.77 1.96
C THR A 106 -7.68 -16.88 0.48
N VAL A 107 -7.04 -16.18 -0.45
CA VAL A 107 -7.34 -16.28 -1.89
C VAL A 107 -6.09 -16.64 -2.69
N GLN A 108 -6.28 -17.05 -3.96
CA GLN A 108 -5.15 -17.25 -4.86
C GLN A 108 -4.56 -15.88 -5.29
N PRO A 109 -3.27 -15.82 -5.65
CA PRO A 109 -2.64 -14.53 -6.03
C PRO A 109 -3.38 -13.76 -7.13
N ASN A 110 -3.95 -14.44 -8.11
CA ASN A 110 -4.73 -13.83 -9.20
C ASN A 110 -6.16 -13.44 -8.80
N GLU A 111 -6.61 -13.83 -7.62
CA GLU A 111 -7.92 -13.45 -7.08
C GLU A 111 -7.84 -12.23 -6.16
N CYS A 112 -6.63 -11.85 -5.73
CA CYS A 112 -6.41 -10.68 -4.90
C CYS A 112 -6.80 -9.39 -5.65
N PHE A 113 -7.44 -8.43 -4.96
CA PHE A 113 -7.87 -7.16 -5.58
C PHE A 113 -6.72 -6.42 -6.26
N ALA A 114 -5.52 -6.49 -5.71
CA ALA A 114 -4.33 -5.84 -6.27
C ALA A 114 -3.97 -6.42 -7.65
N SER A 115 -4.03 -7.74 -7.82
CA SER A 115 -3.86 -8.40 -9.12
C SER A 115 -4.99 -8.03 -10.08
N ARG A 116 -6.25 -8.09 -9.60
CA ARG A 116 -7.43 -7.78 -10.41
C ARG A 116 -7.44 -6.35 -10.94
N VAL A 117 -7.05 -5.36 -10.11
CA VAL A 117 -6.91 -3.96 -10.54
C VAL A 117 -5.80 -3.82 -11.60
N THR A 118 -4.71 -4.56 -11.45
CA THR A 118 -3.63 -4.58 -12.42
C THR A 118 -4.11 -5.14 -13.77
N ASP A 119 -4.83 -6.26 -13.74
CA ASP A 119 -5.37 -6.89 -14.96
C ASP A 119 -6.45 -6.02 -15.61
N LEU A 120 -7.32 -5.37 -14.82
CA LEU A 120 -8.29 -4.39 -15.29
C LEU A 120 -7.62 -3.24 -16.07
N LEU A 121 -6.53 -2.67 -15.54
CA LEU A 121 -5.85 -1.58 -16.23
C LEU A 121 -5.12 -2.06 -17.49
N LYS A 122 -4.55 -3.27 -17.51
CA LYS A 122 -3.98 -3.87 -18.73
C LYS A 122 -5.04 -4.08 -19.81
N GLU A 123 -6.23 -4.52 -19.42
CA GLU A 123 -7.34 -4.71 -20.37
C GLU A 123 -7.88 -3.39 -20.90
N ARG A 124 -8.04 -2.39 -20.01
CA ARG A 124 -8.53 -1.06 -20.37
C ARG A 124 -7.54 -0.29 -21.26
N TYR A 125 -6.25 -0.48 -21.05
CA TYR A 125 -5.18 0.23 -21.74
C TYR A 125 -4.22 -0.76 -22.44
N PRO A 126 -4.69 -1.45 -23.52
CA PRO A 126 -3.93 -2.54 -24.14
C PRO A 126 -2.62 -2.10 -24.82
N ASN A 127 -2.44 -0.81 -25.07
CA ASN A 127 -1.22 -0.25 -25.62
C ASN A 127 -0.22 0.21 -24.54
N GLY A 128 -0.65 0.34 -23.30
CA GLY A 128 0.18 0.71 -22.16
C GLY A 128 0.81 -0.50 -21.48
N THR A 129 1.81 -0.24 -20.66
CA THR A 129 2.46 -1.27 -19.83
C THR A 129 2.14 -1.02 -18.36
N VAL A 130 1.56 -2.01 -17.69
CA VAL A 130 1.24 -1.93 -16.25
C VAL A 130 2.12 -2.92 -15.49
N ASN A 131 3.04 -2.39 -14.70
CA ASN A 131 3.80 -3.14 -13.70
C ASN A 131 3.06 -3.18 -12.37
N TYR A 132 3.44 -4.12 -11.51
CA TYR A 132 2.71 -4.40 -10.29
C TYR A 132 3.65 -4.84 -9.17
N VAL A 133 3.52 -4.20 -8.03
CA VAL A 133 4.26 -4.49 -6.80
C VAL A 133 3.27 -4.60 -5.65
N ASN A 134 3.02 -5.83 -5.18
CA ASN A 134 2.21 -6.07 -3.99
C ASN A 134 3.11 -6.36 -2.79
N LYS A 135 3.04 -5.51 -1.77
CA LYS A 135 3.80 -5.58 -0.53
C LYS A 135 2.88 -5.61 0.70
N GLY A 136 1.76 -6.30 0.60
CA GLY A 136 0.95 -6.65 1.77
C GLY A 136 1.73 -7.59 2.71
N ILE A 137 1.66 -7.36 4.02
CA ILE A 137 2.20 -8.27 5.06
C ILE A 137 1.11 -8.49 6.10
N SER A 138 0.72 -9.77 6.28
CA SER A 138 -0.40 -10.15 7.15
C SER A 138 -0.22 -9.65 8.59
N GLY A 139 -1.32 -9.11 9.17
CA GLY A 139 -1.38 -8.68 10.57
C GLY A 139 -0.59 -7.42 10.90
N THR A 140 -0.05 -6.71 9.91
CA THR A 140 0.80 -5.54 10.16
C THR A 140 0.06 -4.22 10.01
N PRO A 141 0.24 -3.27 10.95
CA PRO A 141 -0.33 -1.94 10.89
C PRO A 141 0.51 -0.96 10.07
N SER A 142 -0.04 0.25 9.86
CA SER A 142 0.61 1.34 9.14
C SER A 142 1.98 1.74 9.72
N ILE A 143 2.20 1.53 11.02
CA ILE A 143 3.50 1.77 11.66
C ILE A 143 4.61 0.96 10.96
N LEU A 144 4.40 -0.35 10.79
CA LEU A 144 5.36 -1.17 10.06
C LEU A 144 5.33 -0.87 8.56
N GLY A 145 4.16 -0.52 8.01
CA GLY A 145 4.02 -0.06 6.64
C GLY A 145 4.90 1.14 6.33
N ASN A 146 4.89 2.13 7.21
CA ASN A 146 5.70 3.34 7.06
C ASN A 146 7.21 3.04 7.11
N LEU A 147 7.66 2.23 8.07
CA LEU A 147 9.08 1.85 8.18
C LEU A 147 9.63 1.16 6.92
N ARG A 148 8.79 0.40 6.20
CA ARG A 148 9.18 -0.36 5.00
C ARG A 148 8.76 0.29 3.68
N LEU A 149 8.07 1.44 3.71
CA LEU A 149 7.53 2.12 2.54
C LEU A 149 8.60 2.36 1.47
N LYS A 150 9.75 2.90 1.89
CA LYS A 150 10.86 3.19 0.98
C LYS A 150 11.29 1.94 0.23
N ARG A 151 11.72 0.89 0.95
CA ARG A 151 12.20 -0.38 0.39
C ARG A 151 11.16 -1.06 -0.51
N ASP A 152 9.91 -1.10 -0.04
CA ASP A 152 8.87 -1.93 -0.66
C ASP A 152 8.19 -1.26 -1.85
N ILE A 153 8.02 0.06 -1.81
CA ILE A 153 7.19 0.81 -2.77
C ILE A 153 7.99 1.91 -3.48
N LEU A 154 8.69 2.78 -2.73
CA LEU A 154 9.28 3.97 -3.33
C LEU A 154 10.51 3.65 -4.18
N ASP A 155 11.34 2.70 -3.76
CA ASP A 155 12.49 2.22 -4.54
C ASP A 155 12.05 1.52 -5.85
N ASN A 156 10.79 1.04 -5.92
CA ASN A 156 10.16 0.54 -7.14
C ASN A 156 9.52 1.65 -8.01
N LYS A 157 9.61 2.91 -7.59
CA LYS A 157 9.07 4.08 -8.30
C LYS A 157 7.60 3.91 -8.69
N ALA A 158 6.79 3.41 -7.74
CA ALA A 158 5.36 3.25 -7.97
C ALA A 158 4.70 4.58 -8.37
N ASP A 159 3.88 4.56 -9.43
CA ASP A 159 3.17 5.71 -9.99
C ASP A 159 1.78 5.89 -9.39
N ILE A 160 1.13 4.79 -9.01
CA ILE A 160 -0.12 4.79 -8.26
C ILE A 160 0.10 3.90 -7.04
N ILE A 161 -0.07 4.47 -5.84
CA ILE A 161 0.18 3.80 -4.56
C ILE A 161 -1.16 3.60 -3.83
N PHE A 162 -1.55 2.34 -3.64
CA PHE A 162 -2.73 1.97 -2.84
C PHE A 162 -2.31 1.69 -1.40
N VAL A 163 -2.97 2.35 -0.45
CA VAL A 163 -2.68 2.24 1.00
C VAL A 163 -3.89 1.64 1.71
N GLU A 164 -3.71 0.47 2.36
CA GLU A 164 -4.80 -0.27 3.00
C GLU A 164 -4.37 -0.77 4.39
N TYR A 165 -4.85 -0.11 5.46
CA TYR A 165 -4.55 -0.47 6.85
C TYR A 165 -5.74 -0.30 7.81
N ALA A 166 -6.94 -0.01 7.30
CA ALA A 166 -8.07 0.40 8.13
C ALA A 166 -8.53 -0.65 9.15
N VAL A 167 -8.29 -1.93 8.89
CA VAL A 167 -8.61 -3.03 9.83
C VAL A 167 -7.45 -3.38 10.78
N ASN A 168 -6.23 -2.95 10.45
CA ASN A 168 -5.03 -3.28 11.23
C ASN A 168 -4.65 -2.18 12.22
N ASP A 169 -5.03 -0.95 11.93
CA ASP A 169 -4.69 0.21 12.75
C ASP A 169 -5.70 0.41 13.88
N GLY A 170 -5.19 0.86 15.04
CA GLY A 170 -6.00 1.38 16.13
C GLY A 170 -6.33 2.86 15.96
N MET A 171 -6.92 3.46 17.01
CA MET A 171 -7.31 4.87 17.03
C MET A 171 -6.32 5.76 17.81
N GLU A 172 -5.23 5.18 18.31
CA GLU A 172 -4.21 5.85 19.09
C GLU A 172 -3.37 6.79 18.22
N SER A 173 -2.71 7.77 18.84
CA SER A 173 -1.94 8.80 18.13
C SER A 173 -0.84 8.23 17.25
N ASP A 174 -0.17 7.15 17.70
CA ASP A 174 0.93 6.55 16.94
C ASP A 174 0.50 6.03 15.57
N TYR A 175 -0.71 5.46 15.45
CA TYR A 175 -1.26 5.02 14.14
C TYR A 175 -1.59 6.21 13.24
N LYS A 176 -2.25 7.24 13.80
CA LYS A 176 -2.59 8.47 13.06
C LYS A 176 -1.36 9.17 12.51
N GLU A 177 -0.36 9.34 13.36
CA GLU A 177 0.91 9.96 13.02
C GLU A 177 1.70 9.14 11.99
N SER A 178 1.67 7.81 12.13
CA SER A 178 2.38 6.92 11.21
C SER A 178 1.72 6.82 9.84
N TYR A 179 0.39 6.77 9.81
CA TYR A 179 -0.36 6.77 8.55
C TYR A 179 -0.22 8.11 7.82
N ASP A 180 -0.27 9.24 8.55
CA ASP A 180 -0.02 10.57 8.02
C ASP A 180 1.40 10.69 7.44
N SER A 181 2.43 10.23 8.18
CA SER A 181 3.82 10.19 7.72
C SER A 181 3.99 9.32 6.46
N LEU A 182 3.35 8.15 6.42
CA LEU A 182 3.39 7.25 5.27
C LEU A 182 2.82 7.92 4.01
N VAL A 183 1.62 8.51 4.14
CA VAL A 183 0.94 9.19 3.04
C VAL A 183 1.76 10.38 2.55
N ARG A 184 2.24 11.21 3.49
CA ARG A 184 3.03 12.39 3.16
C ARG A 184 4.35 12.02 2.47
N THR A 185 5.11 11.08 3.03
CA THR A 185 6.35 10.57 2.42
C THR A 185 6.12 10.04 0.99
N ALA A 186 4.99 9.35 0.75
CA ALA A 186 4.63 8.90 -0.60
C ALA A 186 4.34 10.09 -1.55
N LEU A 187 3.64 11.12 -1.07
CA LEU A 187 3.28 12.29 -1.88
C LEU A 187 4.48 13.19 -2.23
N GLU A 188 5.56 13.16 -1.42
CA GLU A 188 6.78 13.96 -1.60
C GLU A 188 7.74 13.38 -2.67
N GLN A 189 7.44 12.21 -3.24
CA GLN A 189 8.34 11.59 -4.21
C GLN A 189 8.43 12.37 -5.52
N GLU A 190 9.63 12.41 -6.11
CA GLU A 190 9.93 13.16 -7.35
C GLU A 190 9.09 12.69 -8.57
N ASN A 191 8.68 11.41 -8.62
CA ASN A 191 7.81 10.89 -9.68
C ASN A 191 6.33 11.23 -9.49
N GLU A 192 5.99 12.03 -8.46
CA GLU A 192 4.64 12.53 -8.19
C GLU A 192 3.56 11.43 -8.22
N PRO A 193 3.67 10.38 -7.39
CA PRO A 193 2.69 9.30 -7.42
C PRO A 193 1.31 9.77 -7.02
N ALA A 194 0.27 9.15 -7.61
CA ALA A 194 -1.08 9.24 -7.08
C ALA A 194 -1.21 8.29 -5.88
N VAL A 195 -1.68 8.79 -4.75
CA VAL A 195 -1.94 7.98 -3.55
C VAL A 195 -3.43 7.76 -3.39
N VAL A 196 -3.86 6.50 -3.30
CA VAL A 196 -5.27 6.08 -3.22
C VAL A 196 -5.48 5.34 -1.91
N LEU A 197 -6.45 5.79 -1.08
CA LEU A 197 -6.73 5.19 0.21
C LEU A 197 -7.86 4.17 0.10
N ILE A 198 -7.62 2.93 0.58
CA ILE A 198 -8.61 1.85 0.63
C ILE A 198 -9.00 1.64 2.10
N LEU A 199 -10.29 1.82 2.39
CA LEU A 199 -10.81 1.88 3.75
C LEU A 199 -11.75 0.70 4.02
N ASN A 200 -11.26 -0.30 4.75
CA ASN A 200 -11.97 -1.54 5.04
C ASN A 200 -12.53 -1.56 6.47
N ARG A 201 -13.36 -2.59 6.76
CA ARG A 201 -13.87 -2.89 8.11
C ARG A 201 -13.82 -4.38 8.41
N THR A 202 -13.85 -4.74 9.69
CA THR A 202 -14.12 -6.09 10.13
C THR A 202 -15.64 -6.36 10.22
N LYS A 203 -16.01 -7.64 10.42
CA LYS A 203 -17.40 -8.06 10.65
C LYS A 203 -18.02 -7.32 11.85
N GLU A 204 -17.25 -7.14 12.91
CA GLU A 204 -17.64 -6.47 14.14
C GLU A 204 -17.70 -4.93 14.01
N GLY A 205 -17.32 -4.39 12.86
CA GLY A 205 -17.37 -2.96 12.56
C GLY A 205 -16.10 -2.18 12.89
N HIS A 206 -15.00 -2.84 13.31
CA HIS A 206 -13.75 -2.14 13.50
C HIS A 206 -13.20 -1.61 12.18
N SER A 207 -12.85 -0.32 12.17
CA SER A 207 -12.21 0.38 11.06
C SER A 207 -11.56 1.67 11.58
N ALA A 208 -10.34 1.91 11.20
CA ALA A 208 -9.63 3.16 11.48
C ALA A 208 -9.97 4.27 10.45
N GLN A 209 -10.95 4.07 9.58
CA GLN A 209 -11.26 4.95 8.46
C GLN A 209 -11.60 6.40 8.87
N GLU A 210 -12.01 6.66 10.10
CA GLU A 210 -12.38 8.01 10.53
C GLU A 210 -11.22 9.00 10.41
N TYR A 211 -10.07 8.68 11.00
CA TYR A 211 -8.90 9.55 10.87
C TYR A 211 -8.23 9.43 9.50
N MET A 212 -8.30 8.26 8.85
CA MET A 212 -7.77 8.08 7.49
C MET A 212 -8.53 8.95 6.47
N LYS A 213 -9.87 9.06 6.60
CA LYS A 213 -10.66 10.02 5.83
C LYS A 213 -10.24 11.47 6.11
N SER A 214 -9.90 11.80 7.36
CA SER A 214 -9.41 13.13 7.70
C SER A 214 -8.08 13.43 7.00
N ILE A 215 -7.15 12.46 6.96
CA ILE A 215 -5.87 12.55 6.24
C ILE A 215 -6.12 12.67 4.73
N GLY A 216 -6.97 11.81 4.16
CA GLY A 216 -7.28 11.85 2.74
C GLY A 216 -7.95 13.17 2.31
N ASN A 217 -8.84 13.73 3.14
CA ASN A 217 -9.43 15.04 2.89
C ASN A 217 -8.39 16.16 2.97
N PHE A 218 -7.50 16.11 3.96
CA PHE A 218 -6.45 17.13 4.15
C PHE A 218 -5.51 17.18 2.94
N TYR A 219 -5.09 16.03 2.43
CA TYR A 219 -4.24 15.94 1.23
C TYR A 219 -5.05 15.87 -0.08
N SER A 220 -6.36 16.00 -0.03
CA SER A 220 -7.24 15.93 -1.21
C SER A 220 -7.03 14.66 -2.03
N LEU A 221 -7.06 13.49 -1.40
CA LEU A 221 -6.78 12.20 -2.04
C LEU A 221 -8.04 11.47 -2.50
N PRO A 222 -7.94 10.61 -3.53
CA PRO A 222 -8.94 9.61 -3.84
C PRO A 222 -9.11 8.62 -2.67
N MET A 223 -10.35 8.41 -2.24
CA MET A 223 -10.68 7.52 -1.13
C MET A 223 -11.82 6.58 -1.49
N ILE A 224 -11.60 5.29 -1.33
CA ILE A 224 -12.58 4.22 -1.57
C ILE A 224 -12.84 3.49 -0.25
N SER A 225 -14.08 3.51 0.22
CA SER A 225 -14.49 2.85 1.45
C SER A 225 -15.32 1.60 1.17
N THR A 226 -14.71 0.44 1.26
CA THR A 226 -15.46 -0.82 1.26
C THR A 226 -16.28 -0.96 2.54
N ALA A 227 -15.84 -0.32 3.64
CA ALA A 227 -16.61 -0.25 4.88
C ALA A 227 -17.97 0.43 4.68
N ASP A 228 -17.98 1.59 4.03
CA ASP A 228 -19.23 2.33 3.78
C ASP A 228 -20.10 1.56 2.77
N ALA A 229 -19.51 1.00 1.70
CA ALA A 229 -20.21 0.22 0.70
C ALA A 229 -20.98 -0.96 1.30
N LEU A 230 -20.36 -1.68 2.24
CA LEU A 230 -20.97 -2.87 2.83
C LEU A 230 -21.94 -2.57 3.96
N THR A 231 -21.72 -1.50 4.74
CA THR A 231 -22.44 -1.26 5.99
C THR A 231 -23.95 -1.20 5.78
N GLU A 232 -24.42 -0.38 4.85
CA GLU A 232 -25.86 -0.23 4.62
C GLU A 232 -26.49 -1.51 4.07
N ALA A 233 -25.83 -2.20 3.15
CA ALA A 233 -26.32 -3.45 2.57
C ALA A 233 -26.38 -4.59 3.59
N LEU A 234 -25.45 -4.63 4.54
CA LEU A 234 -25.47 -5.55 5.68
C LEU A 234 -26.59 -5.21 6.67
N ASP A 235 -26.74 -3.94 7.05
CA ASP A 235 -27.70 -3.49 8.06
C ASP A 235 -29.14 -3.71 7.60
N ASN A 236 -29.42 -3.55 6.31
CA ASN A 236 -30.75 -3.79 5.75
C ASN A 236 -30.97 -5.24 5.28
N GLY A 237 -29.95 -6.10 5.41
CA GLY A 237 -30.03 -7.53 5.10
C GLY A 237 -30.08 -7.86 3.60
N THR A 238 -29.70 -6.93 2.71
CA THR A 238 -29.65 -7.18 1.25
C THR A 238 -28.50 -8.11 0.87
N ILE A 239 -27.41 -8.12 1.67
CA ILE A 239 -26.27 -9.03 1.57
C ILE A 239 -25.98 -9.65 2.93
N LYS A 240 -25.17 -10.71 2.92
CA LYS A 240 -24.57 -11.31 4.11
C LYS A 240 -23.06 -11.11 4.08
N TRP A 241 -22.43 -11.10 5.24
CA TRP A 241 -20.97 -11.00 5.37
C TRP A 241 -20.25 -12.10 4.57
N GLU A 242 -20.75 -13.33 4.69
CA GLU A 242 -20.21 -14.53 4.05
C GLU A 242 -20.26 -14.50 2.51
N ASP A 243 -21.08 -13.62 1.91
CA ASP A 243 -21.11 -13.44 0.46
C ASP A 243 -19.79 -12.85 -0.06
N TYR A 244 -19.07 -12.06 0.78
CA TYR A 244 -17.87 -11.34 0.43
C TYR A 244 -16.64 -11.65 1.30
N TYR A 245 -16.78 -12.38 2.41
CA TYR A 245 -15.69 -12.64 3.35
C TYR A 245 -15.64 -14.10 3.80
N ASN A 246 -14.41 -14.60 3.99
CA ASN A 246 -14.16 -15.96 4.50
C ASN A 246 -14.22 -16.05 6.03
N ASP A 247 -13.88 -14.95 6.71
CA ASP A 247 -13.87 -14.86 8.17
C ASP A 247 -14.24 -13.42 8.62
N SER A 248 -13.85 -13.02 9.84
CA SER A 248 -14.19 -11.70 10.37
C SER A 248 -13.50 -10.53 9.65
N SER A 249 -12.45 -10.76 8.87
CA SER A 249 -11.60 -9.69 8.32
C SER A 249 -11.19 -9.90 6.87
N HIS A 250 -11.12 -11.15 6.39
CA HIS A 250 -10.49 -11.47 5.11
C HIS A 250 -11.53 -11.68 4.01
N PRO A 251 -11.49 -10.86 2.95
CA PRO A 251 -12.36 -11.01 1.80
C PRO A 251 -12.14 -12.37 1.11
N ASN A 252 -13.23 -12.98 0.65
CA ASN A 252 -13.21 -14.11 -0.26
C ASN A 252 -12.99 -13.62 -1.72
N PRO A 253 -12.95 -14.51 -2.74
CA PRO A 253 -12.79 -14.08 -4.13
C PRO A 253 -13.82 -13.04 -4.59
N ASN A 254 -15.10 -13.14 -4.15
CA ASN A 254 -16.12 -12.15 -4.46
C ASN A 254 -15.87 -10.80 -3.78
N GLY A 255 -15.34 -10.81 -2.54
CA GLY A 255 -14.95 -9.60 -1.83
C GLY A 255 -13.80 -8.88 -2.53
N HIS A 256 -12.77 -9.60 -2.96
CA HIS A 256 -11.67 -9.02 -3.74
C HIS A 256 -12.13 -8.53 -5.12
N GLU A 257 -13.10 -9.20 -5.75
CA GLU A 257 -13.71 -8.70 -6.98
C GLU A 257 -14.51 -7.42 -6.72
N LEU A 258 -15.29 -7.36 -5.63
CA LEU A 258 -15.97 -6.14 -5.23
C LEU A 258 -14.98 -4.98 -5.06
N PHE A 259 -13.85 -5.19 -4.35
CA PHE A 259 -12.83 -4.14 -4.19
C PHE A 259 -12.33 -3.62 -5.54
N CYS A 260 -12.07 -4.52 -6.49
CA CYS A 260 -11.67 -4.12 -7.85
C CYS A 260 -12.75 -3.26 -8.53
N LYS A 261 -14.03 -3.65 -8.43
CA LYS A 261 -15.16 -2.88 -8.99
C LYS A 261 -15.27 -1.49 -8.34
N LEU A 262 -15.09 -1.38 -7.02
CA LEU A 262 -15.14 -0.10 -6.30
C LEU A 262 -13.99 0.82 -6.72
N ILE A 263 -12.80 0.28 -6.90
CA ILE A 263 -11.62 1.03 -7.38
C ILE A 263 -11.81 1.46 -8.83
N ALA A 264 -12.32 0.59 -9.70
CA ALA A 264 -12.64 0.91 -11.07
C ALA A 264 -13.64 2.07 -11.18
N HIS A 265 -14.70 2.02 -10.36
CA HIS A 265 -15.70 3.11 -10.28
C HIS A 265 -15.05 4.43 -9.85
N ALA A 266 -14.19 4.42 -8.83
CA ALA A 266 -13.49 5.62 -8.40
C ALA A 266 -12.59 6.21 -9.50
N PHE A 267 -11.96 5.38 -10.30
CA PHE A 267 -11.16 5.82 -11.45
C PHE A 267 -12.03 6.42 -12.54
N ASP A 268 -13.18 5.80 -12.85
CA ASP A 268 -14.13 6.33 -13.82
C ASP A 268 -14.69 7.70 -13.39
N GLU A 269 -14.99 7.88 -12.10
CA GLU A 269 -15.42 9.17 -11.57
C GLU A 269 -14.29 10.20 -11.54
N SER A 270 -13.04 9.78 -11.27
CA SER A 270 -11.88 10.67 -11.31
C SER A 270 -11.62 11.22 -12.72
N LEU A 271 -11.80 10.40 -13.77
CA LEU A 271 -11.66 10.83 -15.17
C LEU A 271 -12.69 11.86 -15.61
N LYS A 272 -13.82 11.98 -14.90
CA LYS A 272 -14.87 13.00 -15.18
C LYS A 272 -14.55 14.36 -14.56
N VAL A 273 -13.57 14.42 -13.66
CA VAL A 273 -13.16 15.63 -12.93
C VAL A 273 -11.74 15.99 -13.34
N GLN A 274 -11.54 17.23 -13.75
CA GLN A 274 -10.22 17.75 -14.10
C GLN A 274 -9.71 18.67 -13.00
N SER A 275 -8.51 18.40 -12.52
CA SER A 275 -7.74 19.28 -11.65
C SER A 275 -6.52 19.81 -12.43
N ASP A 276 -6.22 21.10 -12.26
CA ASP A 276 -5.16 21.79 -13.04
C ASP A 276 -3.74 21.58 -12.48
N GLY A 277 -3.61 20.90 -11.35
CA GLY A 277 -2.35 20.62 -10.66
C GLY A 277 -2.57 20.12 -9.24
N TYR A 278 -1.49 19.68 -8.59
CA TYR A 278 -1.49 19.29 -7.19
C TYR A 278 -0.39 20.04 -6.43
N THR A 279 -0.75 20.60 -5.28
CA THR A 279 0.21 21.20 -4.36
C THR A 279 0.10 20.50 -3.01
N LEU A 280 1.20 19.91 -2.56
CA LEU A 280 1.27 19.28 -1.24
C LEU A 280 1.18 20.38 -0.16
N PRO A 281 0.31 20.27 0.87
CA PRO A 281 0.29 21.16 2.00
C PRO A 281 1.67 21.23 2.71
N GLU A 282 2.06 22.43 3.17
CA GLU A 282 3.33 22.61 3.89
C GLU A 282 3.37 21.81 5.20
N GLU A 283 2.25 21.78 5.91
CA GLU A 283 2.11 21.05 7.17
C GLU A 283 1.41 19.69 6.97
N SER A 284 1.51 18.82 7.95
CA SER A 284 0.78 17.57 8.07
C SER A 284 -0.36 17.69 9.08
N ILE A 285 -1.40 16.85 8.96
CA ILE A 285 -2.59 16.95 9.82
C ILE A 285 -2.31 16.43 11.25
N PHE A 286 -1.45 15.42 11.40
CA PHE A 286 -1.10 14.82 12.71
C PHE A 286 0.37 15.02 13.07
N GLY A 287 1.10 15.93 12.39
CA GLY A 287 2.48 16.27 12.68
C GLY A 287 3.52 15.35 12.03
N ALA A 288 3.09 14.28 11.34
CA ALA A 288 3.93 13.34 10.59
C ALA A 288 5.35 13.09 11.16
N PRO A 289 5.49 12.72 12.45
CA PRO A 289 6.80 12.66 13.13
C PRO A 289 7.68 11.50 12.63
N TYR A 290 7.13 10.64 11.77
CA TYR A 290 7.81 9.47 11.24
C TYR A 290 8.05 9.58 9.73
N GLU A 291 8.16 10.80 9.19
CA GLU A 291 8.60 11.02 7.81
C GLU A 291 9.99 10.45 7.57
N ASN A 292 10.29 10.11 6.32
CA ASN A 292 11.58 9.53 5.92
C ASN A 292 11.99 8.31 6.75
N ALA A 293 11.01 7.54 7.21
CA ALA A 293 11.27 6.32 7.95
C ALA A 293 11.96 5.27 7.09
N VAL A 294 12.85 4.50 7.69
CA VAL A 294 13.56 3.39 7.05
C VAL A 294 13.57 2.18 7.97
N LEU A 295 13.59 1.01 7.37
CA LEU A 295 13.81 -0.26 8.05
C LEU A 295 15.21 -0.79 7.70
N ILE A 296 16.06 -0.87 8.69
CA ILE A 296 17.40 -1.45 8.60
C ILE A 296 17.28 -2.94 8.91
N GLU A 297 17.70 -3.79 7.99
CA GLU A 297 17.71 -5.26 8.10
C GLU A 297 19.14 -5.79 8.12
N SER A 298 19.33 -7.10 8.28
CA SER A 298 20.67 -7.70 8.47
C SER A 298 21.57 -7.66 7.23
N ASP A 299 21.01 -7.38 6.06
CA ASP A 299 21.76 -7.20 4.80
C ASP A 299 21.99 -5.72 4.44
N TYR A 300 21.80 -4.81 5.40
CA TYR A 300 22.00 -3.38 5.20
C TYR A 300 23.41 -3.08 4.68
N ASP A 301 23.48 -2.29 3.62
CA ASP A 301 24.69 -2.02 2.83
C ASP A 301 25.50 -0.80 3.33
N GLY A 302 25.05 -0.14 4.40
CA GLY A 302 25.68 1.08 4.93
C GLY A 302 25.33 2.38 4.21
N SER A 303 24.31 2.36 3.33
CA SER A 303 23.96 3.53 2.51
C SER A 303 23.27 4.67 3.30
N ASP A 304 22.60 4.38 4.41
CA ASP A 304 21.94 5.38 5.26
C ASP A 304 22.88 5.86 6.37
N SER A 305 23.35 7.10 6.29
CA SER A 305 24.29 7.69 7.25
C SER A 305 23.74 7.83 8.67
N ARG A 306 22.42 7.66 8.84
CA ARG A 306 21.74 7.70 10.16
C ARG A 306 21.98 6.44 10.99
N PHE A 307 22.55 5.36 10.42
CA PHE A 307 22.73 4.10 11.09
C PHE A 307 24.17 3.59 10.92
N THR A 308 24.76 3.09 12.02
CA THR A 308 26.05 2.39 12.00
C THR A 308 26.02 1.19 12.94
N MET A 309 26.12 -0.03 12.41
CA MET A 309 26.28 -1.25 13.21
C MET A 309 27.70 -1.30 13.76
N GLU A 310 27.86 -1.45 15.08
CA GLU A 310 29.15 -1.56 15.76
C GLU A 310 29.48 -3.02 16.10
N SER A 311 28.48 -3.76 16.60
CA SER A 311 28.65 -5.16 17.00
C SER A 311 27.32 -5.89 16.98
N LEU A 312 27.32 -7.10 16.46
CA LEU A 312 26.16 -8.00 16.59
C LEU A 312 26.07 -8.66 17.97
N GLY A 313 27.17 -8.66 18.74
CA GLY A 313 27.22 -9.37 20.03
C GLY A 313 26.85 -10.84 19.86
N SER A 314 25.84 -11.28 20.62
CA SER A 314 25.31 -12.64 20.56
C SER A 314 24.17 -12.83 19.58
N PHE A 315 24.06 -11.97 18.55
CA PHE A 315 23.05 -12.09 17.50
C PHE A 315 23.66 -12.50 16.17
N THR A 316 22.96 -13.33 15.42
CA THR A 316 23.41 -13.85 14.11
C THR A 316 22.39 -13.55 13.03
N ASN A 317 22.82 -13.41 11.77
CA ASN A 317 21.98 -13.12 10.62
C ASN A 317 21.11 -14.33 10.22
N SER A 318 20.04 -14.62 10.93
CA SER A 318 19.26 -15.85 10.73
C SER A 318 17.75 -15.71 10.98
N SER A 319 17.25 -14.54 11.34
CA SER A 319 15.84 -14.37 11.66
C SER A 319 14.99 -14.07 10.42
N SER A 320 13.76 -14.58 10.42
CA SER A 320 12.76 -14.30 9.40
C SER A 320 11.34 -14.37 9.93
N ALA A 321 10.46 -13.57 9.33
CA ALA A 321 9.01 -13.66 9.43
C ALA A 321 8.40 -13.28 8.08
N ASP A 322 7.09 -13.41 7.92
CA ASP A 322 6.40 -13.04 6.68
C ASP A 322 6.77 -11.62 6.23
N GLY A 323 7.26 -11.51 4.99
CA GLY A 323 7.65 -10.23 4.38
C GLY A 323 8.94 -9.59 4.92
N LEU A 324 9.52 -10.11 6.02
CA LEU A 324 10.78 -9.67 6.62
C LEU A 324 11.69 -10.89 6.80
N THR A 325 12.61 -11.10 5.87
CA THR A 325 13.39 -12.34 5.80
C THR A 325 14.86 -12.19 6.19
N LYS A 326 15.27 -10.99 6.62
CA LYS A 326 16.67 -10.64 6.85
C LYS A 326 16.83 -9.94 8.19
N GLY A 327 16.71 -10.70 9.27
CA GLY A 327 16.85 -10.22 10.63
C GLY A 327 17.99 -10.90 11.39
N TRP A 328 18.02 -10.72 12.69
CA TRP A 328 19.00 -11.26 13.61
C TRP A 328 18.32 -12.11 14.69
N SER A 329 18.86 -13.30 14.96
CA SER A 329 18.43 -14.17 16.05
C SER A 329 19.47 -14.23 17.16
N PHE A 330 19.03 -14.24 18.41
CA PHE A 330 19.86 -14.48 19.57
C PHE A 330 20.34 -15.94 19.59
N ASP A 331 21.65 -16.18 19.60
CA ASP A 331 22.27 -17.52 19.49
C ASP A 331 22.40 -18.27 20.82
N LYS A 332 22.19 -17.59 21.95
CA LYS A 332 22.23 -18.13 23.33
C LYS A 332 23.61 -18.62 23.80
N ALA A 333 24.64 -18.51 22.96
CA ALA A 333 25.99 -18.97 23.33
C ALA A 333 26.64 -18.02 24.33
N THR A 334 26.41 -16.73 24.19
CA THR A 334 26.86 -15.67 25.08
C THR A 334 25.73 -14.69 25.34
N ASN A 335 25.98 -13.62 26.07
CA ASN A 335 24.98 -12.56 26.31
C ASN A 335 25.51 -11.16 25.96
N GLU A 336 26.46 -11.11 25.02
CA GLU A 336 27.02 -9.85 24.56
C GLU A 336 25.96 -9.03 23.80
N PRO A 337 25.84 -7.73 24.07
CA PRO A 337 24.84 -6.88 23.46
C PRO A 337 25.09 -6.66 21.96
N MET A 338 24.00 -6.58 21.17
CA MET A 338 24.03 -5.93 19.88
C MET A 338 24.19 -4.43 20.11
N LYS A 339 25.10 -3.77 19.39
CA LYS A 339 25.41 -2.34 19.53
C LYS A 339 25.39 -1.63 18.19
N PHE A 340 24.76 -0.48 18.15
CA PHE A 340 24.73 0.38 16.96
C PHE A 340 24.51 1.84 17.35
N ARG A 341 24.86 2.74 16.43
CA ARG A 341 24.57 4.18 16.54
C ARG A 341 23.49 4.58 15.59
N VAL A 342 22.67 5.51 16.02
CA VAL A 342 21.62 6.11 15.20
C VAL A 342 21.54 7.61 15.39
N SER A 343 21.16 8.31 14.32
CA SER A 343 20.72 9.70 14.34
C SER A 343 19.22 9.71 13.98
N ALA A 344 18.34 9.86 14.98
CA ALA A 344 16.91 9.66 14.79
C ALA A 344 16.08 10.46 15.81
N ASN A 345 14.83 10.77 15.44
CA ASN A 345 13.79 11.26 16.35
C ASN A 345 12.82 10.12 16.75
N GLY A 346 12.67 9.09 15.92
CA GLY A 346 11.90 7.88 16.19
C GLY A 346 12.78 6.63 16.06
N LEU A 347 12.67 5.72 17.03
CA LEU A 347 13.33 4.42 17.02
C LEU A 347 12.32 3.33 17.31
N PHE A 348 12.28 2.33 16.43
CA PHE A 348 11.49 1.12 16.57
C PHE A 348 12.40 -0.11 16.50
N ILE A 349 12.12 -1.12 17.30
CA ILE A 349 12.68 -2.45 17.10
C ILE A 349 11.56 -3.33 16.55
N VAL A 350 11.72 -3.78 15.33
CA VAL A 350 10.82 -4.75 14.72
C VAL A 350 11.28 -6.14 15.15
N ALA A 351 10.43 -6.85 15.85
CA ALA A 351 10.75 -8.18 16.35
C ALA A 351 9.60 -9.16 16.06
N LYS A 352 9.95 -10.44 15.96
CA LYS A 352 8.97 -11.51 15.85
C LYS A 352 8.32 -11.71 17.20
N ARG A 353 6.98 -11.67 17.23
CA ARG A 353 6.20 -11.98 18.45
C ARG A 353 5.41 -13.28 18.26
N ASN A 354 5.17 -13.97 19.37
CA ASN A 354 4.35 -15.18 19.33
C ASN A 354 3.76 -15.44 20.72
N ASN A 355 2.56 -16.02 20.78
CA ASN A 355 1.99 -16.56 22.02
C ASN A 355 2.62 -17.93 22.34
N ASN A 356 3.87 -17.90 22.76
CA ASN A 356 4.65 -19.11 23.04
C ASN A 356 5.68 -18.83 24.15
N ALA A 357 5.72 -19.69 25.16
CA ALA A 357 6.64 -19.58 26.30
C ALA A 357 8.14 -19.71 25.90
N SER A 358 8.47 -20.15 24.67
CA SER A 358 9.84 -20.13 24.17
C SER A 358 10.30 -18.74 23.72
N MET A 359 9.39 -17.77 23.57
CA MET A 359 9.73 -16.39 23.25
C MET A 359 10.28 -15.67 24.48
N GLY A 360 11.27 -14.81 24.25
CA GLY A 360 12.00 -14.12 25.29
C GLY A 360 11.75 -12.63 25.33
N LYS A 361 12.41 -11.99 26.28
CA LYS A 361 12.46 -10.54 26.44
C LYS A 361 13.83 -10.02 26.08
N PHE A 362 13.86 -8.80 25.57
CA PHE A 362 15.09 -8.05 25.41
C PHE A 362 14.97 -6.66 26.02
N GLU A 363 16.09 -6.13 26.42
CA GLU A 363 16.23 -4.79 26.97
C GLU A 363 16.91 -3.87 25.95
N VAL A 364 16.36 -2.66 25.79
CA VAL A 364 16.97 -1.62 24.95
C VAL A 364 17.56 -0.55 25.85
N TYR A 365 18.85 -0.27 25.65
CA TYR A 365 19.58 0.80 26.32
C TYR A 365 19.88 1.92 25.33
N ILE A 366 19.77 3.16 25.78
CA ILE A 366 20.11 4.37 25.05
C ILE A 366 21.17 5.12 25.86
N ASN A 367 22.35 5.35 25.28
CA ASN A 367 23.47 6.01 25.93
C ASN A 367 23.78 5.41 27.32
N GLY A 368 23.74 4.09 27.43
CA GLY A 368 24.01 3.35 28.67
C GLY A 368 22.85 3.27 29.67
N ALA A 369 21.75 3.97 29.46
CA ALA A 369 20.55 3.91 30.33
C ALA A 369 19.48 2.98 29.73
N ARG A 370 18.90 2.09 30.55
CA ARG A 370 17.80 1.22 30.10
C ARG A 370 16.55 2.03 29.79
N ALA A 371 16.17 2.04 28.50
CA ALA A 371 15.02 2.77 28.02
C ALA A 371 13.73 1.93 28.02
N LYS A 372 13.83 0.64 27.65
CA LYS A 372 12.67 -0.23 27.50
C LYS A 372 13.03 -1.70 27.70
N VAL A 373 12.06 -2.47 28.24
CA VAL A 373 12.02 -3.93 28.17
C VAL A 373 10.93 -4.31 27.19
N VAL A 374 11.25 -5.14 26.22
CA VAL A 374 10.31 -5.67 25.23
C VAL A 374 10.09 -7.14 25.49
N ASP A 375 8.84 -7.55 25.70
CA ASP A 375 8.44 -8.94 25.78
C ASP A 375 7.88 -9.36 24.43
N THR A 376 8.48 -10.38 23.79
CA THR A 376 8.03 -10.91 22.50
C THR A 376 7.04 -12.07 22.65
N ASN A 377 6.79 -12.53 23.89
CA ASN A 377 5.68 -13.44 24.21
C ASN A 377 4.38 -12.66 24.37
N GLN A 378 3.68 -12.45 23.29
CA GLN A 378 2.44 -11.66 23.24
C GLN A 378 1.24 -12.59 23.00
N SER A 379 0.15 -12.39 23.76
CA SER A 379 -1.04 -13.26 23.72
C SER A 379 -1.76 -13.27 22.38
N ASP A 380 -1.61 -12.21 21.59
CA ASP A 380 -2.14 -12.02 20.23
C ASP A 380 -1.10 -12.29 19.13
N GLY A 381 0.14 -12.66 19.50
CA GLY A 381 1.20 -13.01 18.57
C GLY A 381 1.04 -14.43 18.01
N TRP A 382 1.34 -14.60 16.71
CA TRP A 382 1.26 -15.88 16.00
C TRP A 382 2.53 -16.20 15.18
N GLY A 383 3.62 -15.47 15.41
CA GLY A 383 4.88 -15.55 14.66
C GLY A 383 5.07 -14.37 13.72
N ASP A 384 4.27 -13.35 13.87
CA ASP A 384 4.21 -12.13 13.07
C ASP A 384 5.29 -11.10 13.45
N PRO A 385 5.65 -10.22 12.51
CA PRO A 385 6.48 -9.06 12.80
C PRO A 385 5.69 -7.98 13.52
N TYR A 386 6.28 -7.40 14.55
CA TYR A 386 5.68 -6.29 15.29
C TYR A 386 6.70 -5.17 15.55
N ALA A 387 6.33 -3.92 15.29
CA ALA A 387 7.16 -2.75 15.51
C ALA A 387 6.98 -2.20 16.92
N PHE A 388 7.91 -2.51 17.81
CA PHE A 388 7.94 -1.98 19.16
C PHE A 388 8.56 -0.59 19.17
N LYS A 389 7.74 0.45 19.38
CA LYS A 389 8.23 1.81 19.55
C LYS A 389 9.12 1.91 20.79
N ILE A 390 10.34 2.39 20.63
CA ILE A 390 11.30 2.63 21.70
C ILE A 390 11.27 4.08 22.11
N ILE A 391 11.40 4.99 21.16
CA ILE A 391 11.32 6.43 21.37
C ILE A 391 10.50 7.12 20.29
N LYS A 392 9.98 8.29 20.66
CA LYS A 392 9.48 9.33 19.75
C LYS A 392 9.84 10.67 20.38
N TRP A 393 10.72 11.42 19.73
CA TRP A 393 11.14 12.76 20.15
C TRP A 393 10.71 13.79 19.12
N GLN A 394 10.73 15.07 19.52
CA GLN A 394 10.45 16.18 18.60
C GLN A 394 11.63 16.48 17.67
N GLU A 395 12.85 16.17 18.11
CA GLU A 395 14.08 16.48 17.41
C GLU A 395 14.94 15.24 17.22
N THR A 396 15.63 15.18 16.09
CA THR A 396 16.64 14.16 15.80
C THR A 396 17.82 14.27 16.77
N LYS A 397 18.28 13.13 17.29
CA LYS A 397 19.42 13.02 18.22
C LYS A 397 20.31 11.86 17.86
N ASP A 398 21.60 12.05 18.09
CA ASP A 398 22.58 10.97 18.02
C ASP A 398 22.53 10.13 19.29
N MET A 399 22.48 8.80 19.11
CA MET A 399 22.31 7.84 20.20
C MET A 399 23.18 6.61 20.00
N GLU A 400 23.74 6.12 21.10
CA GLU A 400 24.29 4.77 21.19
C GLU A 400 23.21 3.83 21.70
N ILE A 401 22.94 2.77 20.97
CA ILE A 401 21.88 1.80 21.28
C ILE A 401 22.51 0.44 21.57
N GLU A 402 22.05 -0.18 22.65
CA GLU A 402 22.36 -1.58 22.94
C GLU A 402 21.06 -2.37 23.07
N ILE A 403 21.01 -3.54 22.45
CA ILE A 403 19.96 -4.55 22.64
C ILE A 403 20.59 -5.73 23.36
N ARG A 404 20.03 -6.10 24.52
CA ARG A 404 20.48 -7.21 25.34
C ARG A 404 19.34 -8.19 25.57
N PRO A 405 19.58 -9.51 25.55
CA PRO A 405 18.60 -10.45 26.09
C PRO A 405 18.38 -10.12 27.58
N ALA A 406 17.13 -10.16 28.03
CA ALA A 406 16.84 -9.99 29.46
C ALA A 406 17.39 -11.20 30.25
N GLU A 407 17.73 -10.99 31.52
CA GLU A 407 18.35 -12.04 32.37
C GLU A 407 17.47 -13.30 32.48
N ASP A 408 16.14 -13.15 32.51
CA ASP A 408 15.15 -14.24 32.53
C ASP A 408 14.90 -14.89 31.15
N SER A 409 15.63 -14.50 30.13
CA SER A 409 15.38 -14.88 28.72
C SER A 409 16.63 -15.39 28.00
N LEU A 410 17.70 -15.72 28.70
CA LEU A 410 18.96 -16.20 28.09
C LEU A 410 18.83 -17.57 27.40
N ASP A 411 17.80 -18.36 27.73
CA ASP A 411 17.46 -19.63 27.09
C ASP A 411 16.33 -19.51 26.06
N LYS A 412 15.81 -18.30 25.83
CA LYS A 412 14.62 -18.03 25.01
C LYS A 412 15.01 -17.59 23.58
N ASN A 413 14.01 -17.61 22.69
CA ASN A 413 14.14 -17.08 21.34
C ASN A 413 13.89 -15.57 21.35
N ILE A 414 14.79 -14.82 20.74
CA ILE A 414 14.65 -13.38 20.49
C ILE A 414 15.06 -13.17 19.03
N ASP A 415 14.10 -12.76 18.23
CA ASP A 415 14.27 -12.53 16.79
C ASP A 415 14.01 -11.06 16.49
N ILE A 416 15.08 -10.32 16.15
CA ILE A 416 15.01 -8.93 15.69
C ILE A 416 14.91 -8.95 14.17
N LEU A 417 13.81 -8.48 13.63
CA LEU A 417 13.53 -8.50 12.19
C LEU A 417 13.99 -7.23 11.49
N GLY A 418 14.23 -6.17 12.25
CA GLY A 418 14.73 -4.92 11.72
C GLY A 418 14.79 -3.81 12.79
N ILE A 419 15.47 -2.74 12.44
CA ILE A 419 15.57 -1.52 13.24
C ILE A 419 14.93 -0.41 12.43
N GLY A 420 13.82 0.14 12.93
CA GLY A 420 13.08 1.22 12.30
C GLY A 420 13.57 2.57 12.80
N LEU A 421 13.88 3.48 11.89
CA LEU A 421 14.34 4.84 12.18
C LEU A 421 13.48 5.86 11.45
N SER A 422 13.22 6.99 12.10
CA SER A 422 12.75 8.21 11.44
C SER A 422 13.65 9.39 11.85
N ALA A 423 13.75 10.41 11.00
CA ALA A 423 14.49 11.62 11.28
C ALA A 423 13.81 12.80 10.56
N ASN A 424 13.60 13.89 11.31
CA ASN A 424 13.07 15.18 10.81
C ASN A 424 14.22 16.09 10.43
#